data_11fdde3fd943fa9a30869a1b3936e51b
#
_entry.id   11fdde3fd943fa9a30869a1b3936e51b
#
_cell.length_a   1.000
_cell.length_b   1.000
_cell.length_c   1.000
_cell.angle_alpha   90.00
_cell.angle_beta   90.00
_cell.angle_gamma   90.00
#
_symmetry.space_group_name_H-M   'P 1'
#
loop_
_entity.id
_entity.type
_entity.pdbx_description
1 polymer ?
#
loop_
_entity_poly.entity_id
_entity_poly.type
_entity_poly.pdbx_seq_one_letter_code
_entity_poly.pdbx_strand_id
1 'polypeptide(L)'
;MKLLAEPSLFEKEAPQFDPQKAQTKGKIFVLEKDHTGDGHINIDDLEWEYLEGDGDFKSKEVTQLRNEADIIITNPPFSLFREFLAWIVEAHKQFIIIGNMNAITYKETFPLIKDNKMWLGYSIHSGDREFQVPDEYPLTAAGWRIDDNGRKFIRVKGVRWFTNIDHGRRHEPLPLMTMADNLRFSKHKELKGKTAYDRYDNYDAIEVPFTDAIPSDYDGVMGVPISFLDKYCPEQFEILGISLELGIKKPDNLPKEKQGGPAFYIKMGTDYNRMYCRLAIRRKLTIDN
;
A
#
# COMPACT_ATOMS: atom_id res chain seq x y z
N MET A 1 6.62 -12.42 23.00
CA MET A 1 7.81 -11.69 23.45
C MET A 1 8.10 -10.62 22.41
N LYS A 2 7.86 -9.34 22.72
CA LYS A 2 8.23 -8.22 21.85
C LYS A 2 9.76 -8.14 21.88
N LEU A 3 10.42 -8.38 20.74
CA LEU A 3 11.83 -8.06 20.60
C LEU A 3 11.93 -6.53 20.47
N LEU A 4 12.29 -5.86 21.56
CA LEU A 4 12.76 -4.48 21.48
C LEU A 4 14.09 -4.49 20.73
N ALA A 5 14.29 -3.49 19.85
CA ALA A 5 15.55 -3.36 19.13
C ALA A 5 16.73 -3.25 20.11
N GLU A 6 17.86 -3.86 19.78
CA GLU A 6 19.07 -3.69 20.59
C GLU A 6 19.45 -2.21 20.65
N PRO A 7 19.85 -1.71 21.84
CA PRO A 7 20.27 -0.32 21.97
C PRO A 7 21.48 -0.03 21.08
N SER A 8 21.43 1.09 20.36
CA SER A 8 22.55 1.60 19.55
C SER A 8 23.73 2.02 20.43
N LEU A 9 24.89 2.25 19.83
CA LEU A 9 26.07 2.76 20.53
C LEU A 9 25.78 4.13 21.15
N PHE A 10 25.14 5.02 20.41
CA PHE A 10 24.68 6.34 20.85
C PHE A 10 23.83 6.25 22.13
N GLU A 11 22.89 5.30 22.20
CA GLU A 11 22.06 5.10 23.39
C GLU A 11 22.86 4.56 24.57
N LYS A 12 23.80 3.64 24.36
CA LYS A 12 24.62 3.03 25.40
C LYS A 12 25.60 3.98 26.04
N GLU A 13 26.04 5.00 25.31
CA GLU A 13 26.96 6.05 25.79
C GLU A 13 26.24 7.21 26.50
N ALA A 14 24.91 7.29 26.36
CA ALA A 14 24.14 8.37 26.97
C ALA A 14 23.99 8.20 28.48
N PRO A 15 24.07 9.31 29.27
CA PRO A 15 23.99 9.26 30.76
C PRO A 15 22.72 8.62 31.30
N GLN A 16 21.60 8.71 30.57
CA GLN A 16 20.30 8.15 30.97
C GLN A 16 20.15 6.66 30.62
N PHE A 17 21.14 6.04 30.00
CA PHE A 17 21.04 4.64 29.61
C PHE A 17 20.93 3.70 30.80
N ASP A 18 19.90 2.86 30.78
CA ASP A 18 19.61 1.84 31.76
C ASP A 18 19.34 0.50 31.06
N PRO A 19 20.20 -0.52 31.24
CA PRO A 19 20.04 -1.82 30.59
C PRO A 19 18.72 -2.53 30.89
N GLN A 20 18.13 -2.31 32.06
CA GLN A 20 16.86 -2.92 32.45
C GLN A 20 15.68 -2.20 31.78
N LYS A 21 15.71 -0.87 31.79
CA LYS A 21 14.70 -0.07 31.08
C LYS A 21 14.75 -0.31 29.57
N ALA A 22 15.95 -0.44 28.99
CA ALA A 22 16.12 -0.70 27.56
C ALA A 22 15.42 -1.97 27.06
N GLN A 23 15.17 -2.94 27.96
CA GLN A 23 14.47 -4.19 27.64
C GLN A 23 12.95 -4.12 27.81
N THR A 24 12.44 -3.15 28.54
CA THR A 24 11.03 -3.12 28.96
C THR A 24 10.28 -1.84 28.59
N LYS A 25 11.01 -0.75 28.34
CA LYS A 25 10.45 0.57 28.08
C LYS A 25 10.58 0.95 26.61
N GLY A 26 9.58 1.65 26.09
CA GLY A 26 9.71 2.39 24.85
C GLY A 26 10.67 3.56 24.99
N LYS A 27 11.04 4.18 23.90
CA LYS A 27 11.89 5.36 23.88
C LYS A 27 11.28 6.42 22.98
N ILE A 28 11.45 7.66 23.36
CA ILE A 28 11.14 8.81 22.53
C ILE A 28 12.45 9.54 22.21
N PHE A 29 12.61 9.91 20.95
CA PHE A 29 13.71 10.70 20.45
C PHE A 29 13.16 12.03 19.96
N VAL A 30 13.81 13.12 20.35
CA VAL A 30 13.39 14.49 20.04
C VAL A 30 14.52 15.19 19.33
N LEU A 31 14.23 15.85 18.21
CA LEU A 31 15.16 16.62 17.41
C LEU A 31 14.51 17.96 17.07
N GLU A 32 14.77 18.98 17.88
CA GLU A 32 14.11 20.29 17.76
C GLU A 32 15.08 21.45 17.57
N LYS A 33 16.27 21.35 18.14
CA LYS A 33 17.22 22.47 18.26
C LYS A 33 18.63 22.02 17.96
N ASP A 34 19.45 22.97 17.54
CA ASP A 34 20.90 22.84 17.50
C ASP A 34 21.43 22.91 18.94
N HIS A 35 21.71 21.76 19.56
CA HIS A 35 22.27 21.63 20.89
C HIS A 35 23.80 21.65 20.88
N THR A 36 24.40 21.27 19.76
CA THR A 36 25.88 21.26 19.58
C THR A 36 26.42 22.64 19.25
N GLY A 37 25.58 23.57 18.75
CA GLY A 37 25.96 24.92 18.40
C GLY A 37 26.77 25.04 17.10
N ASP A 38 26.66 24.02 16.21
CA ASP A 38 27.36 23.98 14.92
C ASP A 38 26.61 24.72 13.81
N GLY A 39 25.41 25.24 14.08
CA GLY A 39 24.55 25.96 13.13
C GLY A 39 23.66 25.05 12.28
N HIS A 40 23.66 23.75 12.56
CA HIS A 40 22.86 22.75 11.87
C HIS A 40 22.09 21.88 12.86
N ILE A 41 20.84 21.55 12.55
CA ILE A 41 20.09 20.54 13.30
C ILE A 41 20.34 19.19 12.64
N ASN A 42 20.97 18.27 13.36
CA ASN A 42 21.36 16.96 12.84
C ASN A 42 21.29 15.88 13.94
N ILE A 43 21.78 14.66 13.68
CA ILE A 43 21.67 13.53 14.57
C ILE A 43 22.44 13.75 15.91
N ASP A 44 23.45 14.62 15.94
CA ASP A 44 24.24 14.91 17.12
C ASP A 44 23.47 15.79 18.14
N ASP A 45 22.35 16.41 17.65
CA ASP A 45 21.44 17.20 18.47
C ASP A 45 20.26 16.36 19.03
N LEU A 46 20.25 15.06 18.79
CA LEU A 46 19.17 14.18 19.16
C LEU A 46 19.12 13.94 20.66
N GLU A 47 18.04 14.39 21.31
CA GLU A 47 17.75 14.05 22.71
C GLU A 47 16.86 12.80 22.76
N TRP A 48 16.97 12.01 23.85
CA TRP A 48 16.07 10.88 24.03
C TRP A 48 15.83 10.55 25.49
N GLU A 49 14.69 9.93 25.77
CA GLU A 49 14.33 9.46 27.09
C GLU A 49 13.49 8.16 27.02
N TYR A 50 13.33 7.49 28.14
CA TYR A 50 12.44 6.34 28.23
C TYR A 50 11.00 6.81 28.42
N LEU A 51 10.08 6.17 27.69
CA LEU A 51 8.66 6.27 27.96
C LEU A 51 8.31 5.59 29.30
N GLU A 52 7.18 5.95 29.88
CA GLU A 52 6.66 5.25 31.07
C GLU A 52 6.25 3.81 30.73
N GLY A 53 5.68 3.60 29.54
CA GLY A 53 5.26 2.32 29.00
C GLY A 53 6.28 1.63 28.10
N ASP A 54 5.85 0.57 27.44
CA ASP A 54 6.64 -0.22 26.47
C ASP A 54 6.59 0.33 25.02
N GLY A 55 6.00 1.52 24.84
CA GLY A 55 5.81 2.12 23.53
C GLY A 55 4.66 1.51 22.70
N ASP A 56 3.73 0.80 23.33
CA ASP A 56 2.53 0.35 22.63
C ASP A 56 1.72 1.57 22.15
N PHE A 57 1.40 1.59 20.84
CA PHE A 57 0.68 2.72 20.23
C PHE A 57 -0.71 2.95 20.84
N LYS A 58 -1.30 1.94 21.48
CA LYS A 58 -2.59 2.04 22.18
C LYS A 58 -2.47 2.58 23.61
N SER A 59 -1.26 2.75 24.13
CA SER A 59 -1.06 3.34 25.46
C SER A 59 -1.56 4.78 25.50
N LYS A 60 -1.91 5.27 26.70
CA LYS A 60 -2.32 6.67 26.87
C LYS A 60 -1.21 7.64 26.48
N GLU A 61 0.03 7.32 26.84
CA GLU A 61 1.22 8.11 26.56
C GLU A 61 1.44 8.27 25.04
N VAL A 62 1.49 7.17 24.28
CA VAL A 62 1.67 7.22 22.82
C VAL A 62 0.44 7.80 22.12
N THR A 63 -0.77 7.60 22.67
CA THR A 63 -1.98 8.26 22.16
C THR A 63 -1.93 9.77 22.37
N GLN A 64 -1.34 10.26 23.45
CA GLN A 64 -1.13 11.69 23.65
C GLN A 64 -0.16 12.25 22.61
N LEU A 65 0.99 11.60 22.39
CA LEU A 65 1.95 11.97 21.34
C LEU A 65 1.30 12.01 19.96
N ARG A 66 0.44 11.01 19.63
CA ARG A 66 -0.34 11.03 18.40
C ARG A 66 -1.21 12.29 18.30
N ASN A 67 -1.88 12.65 19.38
CA ASN A 67 -2.81 13.78 19.38
C ASN A 67 -2.08 15.13 19.25
N GLU A 68 -0.86 15.23 19.71
CA GLU A 68 0.01 16.42 19.58
C GLU A 68 0.64 16.53 18.18
N ALA A 69 0.91 15.40 17.53
CA ALA A 69 1.53 15.39 16.21
C ALA A 69 0.64 16.01 15.13
N ASP A 70 1.22 16.73 14.17
CA ASP A 70 0.56 17.17 12.94
C ASP A 70 0.59 16.08 11.88
N ILE A 71 1.74 15.42 11.72
CA ILE A 71 1.98 14.37 10.73
C ILE A 71 2.59 13.15 11.41
N ILE A 72 2.09 11.96 11.08
CA ILE A 72 2.60 10.70 11.60
C ILE A 72 3.29 9.93 10.46
N ILE A 73 4.60 9.72 10.58
CA ILE A 73 5.39 8.97 9.61
C ILE A 73 5.95 7.74 10.30
N THR A 74 5.57 6.53 9.82
CA THR A 74 5.99 5.31 10.53
C THR A 74 5.92 4.05 9.68
N ASN A 75 6.59 3.01 10.16
CA ASN A 75 6.55 1.65 9.65
C ASN A 75 5.96 0.73 10.73
N PRO A 76 4.63 0.63 10.85
CA PRO A 76 4.01 -0.24 11.83
C PRO A 76 4.25 -1.72 11.51
N PRO A 77 4.25 -2.63 12.48
CA PRO A 77 4.24 -4.07 12.21
C PRO A 77 3.05 -4.42 11.32
N PHE A 78 3.30 -5.14 10.20
CA PHE A 78 2.24 -5.47 9.23
C PHE A 78 1.08 -6.27 9.84
N SER A 79 1.34 -7.06 10.88
CA SER A 79 0.32 -7.78 11.65
C SER A 79 -0.66 -6.86 12.39
N LEU A 80 -0.23 -5.65 12.74
CA LEU A 80 -1.01 -4.64 13.44
C LEU A 80 -1.51 -3.52 12.53
N PHE A 81 -1.27 -3.60 11.22
CA PHE A 81 -1.55 -2.53 10.26
C PHE A 81 -3.00 -2.03 10.34
N ARG A 82 -3.98 -2.95 10.43
CA ARG A 82 -5.41 -2.59 10.47
C ARG A 82 -5.76 -1.75 11.70
N GLU A 83 -5.29 -2.20 12.86
CA GLU A 83 -5.55 -1.54 14.13
C GLU A 83 -4.83 -0.18 14.21
N PHE A 84 -3.61 -0.15 13.69
CA PHE A 84 -2.81 1.06 13.63
C PHE A 84 -3.42 2.11 12.68
N LEU A 85 -3.88 1.68 11.49
CA LEU A 85 -4.58 2.56 10.56
C LEU A 85 -5.86 3.15 11.17
N ALA A 86 -6.68 2.32 11.82
CA ALA A 86 -7.90 2.78 12.48
C ALA A 86 -7.57 3.82 13.58
N TRP A 87 -6.53 3.55 14.37
CA TRP A 87 -6.07 4.44 15.44
C TRP A 87 -5.59 5.81 14.91
N ILE A 88 -4.90 5.87 13.76
CA ILE A 88 -4.49 7.14 13.14
C ILE A 88 -5.69 7.88 12.55
N VAL A 89 -6.56 7.18 11.81
CA VAL A 89 -7.71 7.78 11.13
C VAL A 89 -8.70 8.38 12.13
N GLU A 90 -8.91 7.72 13.28
CA GLU A 90 -9.74 8.24 14.36
C GLU A 90 -9.26 9.61 14.87
N ALA A 91 -7.97 9.85 14.88
CA ALA A 91 -7.38 11.11 15.33
C ALA A 91 -7.36 12.20 14.26
N HIS A 92 -7.86 11.93 13.05
CA HIS A 92 -7.87 12.88 11.92
C HIS A 92 -6.50 13.48 11.59
N LYS A 93 -5.42 12.71 11.80
CA LYS A 93 -4.05 13.15 11.55
C LYS A 93 -3.64 12.93 10.11
N GLN A 94 -2.72 13.75 9.63
CA GLN A 94 -1.99 13.45 8.41
C GLN A 94 -1.00 12.31 8.66
N PHE A 95 -0.83 11.45 7.66
CA PHE A 95 0.06 10.31 7.85
C PHE A 95 0.75 9.84 6.56
N ILE A 96 1.91 9.23 6.75
CA ILE A 96 2.61 8.41 5.75
C ILE A 96 3.01 7.12 6.46
N ILE A 97 2.41 5.99 6.08
CA ILE A 97 2.67 4.69 6.71
C ILE A 97 3.08 3.65 5.68
N ILE A 98 4.00 2.77 6.08
CA ILE A 98 4.40 1.62 5.26
C ILE A 98 3.44 0.45 5.55
N GLY A 99 2.97 -0.20 4.48
CA GLY A 99 2.16 -1.39 4.56
C GLY A 99 2.40 -2.35 3.40
N ASN A 100 1.77 -3.51 3.47
CA ASN A 100 1.77 -4.46 2.36
C ASN A 100 0.67 -4.11 1.36
N MET A 101 0.92 -4.28 0.06
CA MET A 101 -0.05 -4.04 -1.01
C MET A 101 -1.37 -4.81 -0.81
N ASN A 102 -1.33 -5.97 -0.17
CA ASN A 102 -2.56 -6.72 0.15
C ASN A 102 -3.48 -5.95 1.11
N ALA A 103 -2.95 -4.99 1.87
CA ALA A 103 -3.75 -4.16 2.75
C ALA A 103 -4.80 -3.32 2.00
N ILE A 104 -4.59 -3.05 0.71
CA ILE A 104 -5.59 -2.39 -0.16
C ILE A 104 -6.95 -3.10 -0.08
N THR A 105 -6.95 -4.42 0.04
CA THR A 105 -8.16 -5.24 0.03
C THR A 105 -8.82 -5.42 1.39
N TYR A 106 -8.26 -4.82 2.45
CA TYR A 106 -8.83 -4.93 3.78
C TYR A 106 -10.07 -4.04 3.93
N LYS A 107 -11.04 -4.52 4.69
CA LYS A 107 -12.30 -3.80 4.94
C LYS A 107 -12.12 -2.47 5.66
N GLU A 108 -11.01 -2.29 6.40
CA GLU A 108 -10.65 -1.06 7.08
C GLU A 108 -9.93 -0.07 6.13
N THR A 109 -9.31 -0.57 5.07
CA THR A 109 -8.45 0.19 4.16
C THR A 109 -9.19 0.62 2.90
N PHE A 110 -9.88 -0.33 2.24
CA PHE A 110 -10.46 -0.07 0.93
C PHE A 110 -11.52 1.05 0.92
N PRO A 111 -12.43 1.16 1.91
CA PRO A 111 -13.35 2.29 1.97
C PRO A 111 -12.67 3.66 2.00
N LEU A 112 -11.54 3.78 2.69
CA LEU A 112 -10.77 5.03 2.71
C LEU A 112 -10.20 5.38 1.34
N ILE A 113 -9.74 4.38 0.58
CA ILE A 113 -9.24 4.57 -0.78
C ILE A 113 -10.39 4.96 -1.72
N LYS A 114 -11.50 4.22 -1.67
CA LYS A 114 -12.70 4.47 -2.48
C LYS A 114 -13.26 5.87 -2.25
N ASP A 115 -13.35 6.28 -0.99
CA ASP A 115 -13.88 7.59 -0.59
C ASP A 115 -12.87 8.73 -0.76
N ASN A 116 -11.72 8.46 -1.38
CA ASN A 116 -10.65 9.43 -1.59
C ASN A 116 -10.15 10.09 -0.29
N LYS A 117 -10.10 9.32 0.80
CA LYS A 117 -9.59 9.74 2.12
C LYS A 117 -8.18 9.23 2.39
N MET A 118 -7.71 8.29 1.59
CA MET A 118 -6.37 7.71 1.63
C MET A 118 -5.99 7.22 0.23
N TRP A 119 -4.71 7.23 -0.08
CA TRP A 119 -4.16 6.79 -1.36
C TRP A 119 -2.76 6.21 -1.20
N LEU A 120 -2.20 5.68 -2.29
CA LEU A 120 -0.84 5.20 -2.31
C LEU A 120 0.13 6.37 -2.50
N GLY A 121 1.24 6.33 -1.77
CA GLY A 121 2.27 7.37 -1.84
C GLY A 121 3.10 7.30 -3.13
N TYR A 122 3.80 8.39 -3.41
CA TYR A 122 4.49 8.66 -4.66
C TYR A 122 5.61 7.66 -5.04
N SER A 123 6.37 7.15 -4.08
CA SER A 123 7.72 6.65 -4.38
C SER A 123 7.88 5.14 -4.52
N ILE A 124 6.92 4.33 -4.11
CA ILE A 124 7.03 2.87 -4.20
C ILE A 124 5.91 2.32 -5.08
N HIS A 125 6.18 2.24 -6.39
CA HIS A 125 5.15 1.86 -7.38
C HIS A 125 5.17 0.39 -7.76
N SER A 126 6.29 -0.29 -7.62
CA SER A 126 6.38 -1.66 -8.06
C SER A 126 7.36 -2.46 -7.23
N GLY A 127 7.00 -3.69 -7.06
CA GLY A 127 7.96 -4.72 -6.79
C GLY A 127 8.49 -4.77 -5.38
N ASP A 128 9.56 -5.43 -5.37
CA ASP A 128 10.26 -5.87 -4.19
C ASP A 128 11.29 -4.83 -3.77
N ARG A 129 11.45 -4.65 -2.48
CA ARG A 129 12.52 -3.83 -1.91
C ARG A 129 13.56 -4.73 -1.29
N GLU A 130 14.82 -4.43 -1.56
CA GLU A 130 15.94 -5.09 -0.90
C GLU A 130 16.40 -4.26 0.28
N PHE A 131 16.61 -4.93 1.40
CA PHE A 131 17.14 -4.35 2.62
C PHE A 131 18.40 -5.10 3.01
N GLN A 132 19.47 -4.36 3.32
CA GLN A 132 20.63 -4.95 3.96
C GLN A 132 20.24 -5.36 5.37
N VAL A 133 20.68 -6.54 5.79
CA VAL A 133 20.43 -7.08 7.13
C VAL A 133 21.76 -7.40 7.81
N PRO A 134 21.79 -7.42 9.16
CA PRO A 134 22.96 -7.84 9.92
C PRO A 134 23.44 -9.24 9.57
N ASP A 135 24.69 -9.52 9.86
CA ASP A 135 25.31 -10.82 9.53
C ASP A 135 24.67 -12.01 10.23
N GLU A 136 24.10 -11.78 11.42
CA GLU A 136 23.39 -12.78 12.21
C GLU A 136 21.96 -13.04 11.72
N TYR A 137 21.46 -12.22 10.78
CA TYR A 137 20.08 -12.35 10.30
C TYR A 137 19.91 -13.68 9.55
N PRO A 138 18.89 -14.50 9.91
CA PRO A 138 18.69 -15.81 9.28
C PRO A 138 18.14 -15.63 7.86
N LEU A 139 18.85 -16.16 6.86
CA LEU A 139 18.45 -16.13 5.45
C LEU A 139 17.48 -17.28 5.13
N THR A 140 16.32 -17.30 5.79
CA THR A 140 15.28 -18.32 5.62
C THR A 140 14.17 -17.93 4.63
N ALA A 141 14.03 -16.63 4.35
CA ALA A 141 13.00 -16.12 3.44
C ALA A 141 13.41 -16.33 1.96
N ALA A 142 12.44 -16.57 1.10
CA ALA A 142 12.69 -16.59 -0.34
C ALA A 142 13.13 -15.19 -0.81
N GLY A 143 14.18 -15.15 -1.65
CA GLY A 143 14.65 -13.88 -2.24
C GLY A 143 15.71 -13.15 -1.43
N TRP A 144 16.55 -13.85 -0.70
CA TRP A 144 17.78 -13.31 -0.16
C TRP A 144 18.93 -13.38 -1.17
N ARG A 145 19.93 -12.55 -0.98
CA ARG A 145 21.23 -12.63 -1.67
C ARG A 145 22.37 -12.14 -0.78
N ILE A 146 23.56 -12.51 -1.15
CA ILE A 146 24.81 -11.96 -0.60
C ILE A 146 25.52 -11.26 -1.77
N ASP A 147 26.01 -10.06 -1.58
CA ASP A 147 26.78 -9.33 -2.60
C ASP A 147 28.27 -9.73 -2.56
N ASP A 148 29.05 -9.19 -3.51
CA ASP A 148 30.49 -9.48 -3.66
C ASP A 148 31.32 -9.02 -2.45
N ASN A 149 30.79 -8.17 -1.59
CA ASN A 149 31.41 -7.70 -0.35
C ASN A 149 30.95 -8.51 0.88
N GLY A 150 30.20 -9.58 0.70
CA GLY A 150 29.68 -10.43 1.77
C GLY A 150 28.43 -9.87 2.50
N ARG A 151 27.88 -8.73 2.07
CA ARG A 151 26.72 -8.10 2.71
C ARG A 151 25.44 -8.87 2.37
N LYS A 152 24.65 -9.15 3.38
CA LYS A 152 23.38 -9.90 3.26
C LYS A 152 22.20 -8.95 2.96
N PHE A 153 21.36 -9.35 2.04
CA PHE A 153 20.15 -8.65 1.66
C PHE A 153 18.95 -9.58 1.69
N ILE A 154 17.82 -9.06 2.14
CA ILE A 154 16.52 -9.71 2.02
C ILE A 154 15.60 -8.89 1.12
N ARG A 155 14.70 -9.58 0.41
CA ARG A 155 13.72 -8.97 -0.47
C ARG A 155 12.34 -9.00 0.20
N VAL A 156 11.77 -7.82 0.42
CA VAL A 156 10.41 -7.67 0.94
C VAL A 156 9.48 -7.31 -0.21
N LYS A 157 8.49 -8.18 -0.45
CA LYS A 157 7.54 -8.03 -1.55
C LYS A 157 6.34 -7.16 -1.17
N GLY A 158 5.83 -6.43 -2.16
CA GLY A 158 4.55 -5.73 -2.03
C GLY A 158 4.53 -4.58 -1.04
N VAL A 159 5.66 -3.98 -0.73
CA VAL A 159 5.73 -2.79 0.14
C VAL A 159 5.10 -1.60 -0.56
N ARG A 160 4.25 -0.85 0.15
CA ARG A 160 3.61 0.39 -0.32
C ARG A 160 3.58 1.44 0.78
N TRP A 161 3.65 2.70 0.36
CA TRP A 161 3.25 3.82 1.19
C TRP A 161 1.74 4.03 1.11
N PHE A 162 1.11 4.23 2.25
CA PHE A 162 -0.26 4.67 2.39
C PHE A 162 -0.28 6.05 3.04
N THR A 163 -1.03 6.99 2.49
CA THR A 163 -1.04 8.38 2.96
C THR A 163 -2.38 9.06 2.70
N ASN A 164 -2.68 10.07 3.48
CA ASN A 164 -3.74 11.05 3.22
C ASN A 164 -3.18 12.45 2.89
N ILE A 165 -1.86 12.56 2.76
CA ILE A 165 -1.20 13.81 2.34
C ILE A 165 -1.21 13.86 0.82
N ASP A 166 -1.75 14.93 0.27
CA ASP A 166 -1.86 15.10 -1.17
C ASP A 166 -0.49 15.26 -1.84
N HIS A 167 -0.41 14.81 -3.09
CA HIS A 167 0.79 14.95 -3.91
C HIS A 167 0.43 15.08 -5.39
N GLY A 168 1.17 15.90 -6.14
CA GLY A 168 0.84 16.27 -7.51
C GLY A 168 0.64 15.08 -8.47
N ARG A 169 1.39 13.99 -8.29
CA ARG A 169 1.33 12.84 -9.20
C ARG A 169 -0.05 12.16 -9.25
N ARG A 170 -0.83 12.19 -8.19
CA ARG A 170 -2.18 11.61 -8.21
C ARG A 170 -3.17 12.43 -9.05
N HIS A 171 -2.80 13.64 -9.44
CA HIS A 171 -3.58 14.54 -10.31
C HIS A 171 -3.08 14.53 -11.76
N GLU A 172 -2.09 13.69 -12.07
CA GLU A 172 -1.61 13.51 -13.44
C GLU A 172 -2.55 12.53 -14.18
N PRO A 173 -3.27 13.00 -15.23
CA PRO A 173 -4.14 12.11 -16.00
C PRO A 173 -3.32 11.01 -16.70
N LEU A 174 -3.86 9.79 -16.69
CA LEU A 174 -3.27 8.71 -17.50
C LEU A 174 -3.44 9.01 -18.99
N PRO A 175 -2.38 8.87 -19.78
CA PRO A 175 -2.50 8.87 -21.23
C PRO A 175 -3.23 7.59 -21.65
N LEU A 176 -4.35 7.74 -22.34
CA LEU A 176 -5.20 6.63 -22.78
C LEU A 176 -5.26 6.57 -24.30
N MET A 177 -5.29 5.36 -24.85
CA MET A 177 -5.59 5.08 -26.24
C MET A 177 -7.06 4.68 -26.39
N THR A 178 -7.59 4.73 -27.62
CA THR A 178 -8.92 4.19 -27.91
C THR A 178 -8.95 2.67 -27.71
N MET A 179 -10.14 2.09 -27.58
CA MET A 179 -10.30 0.63 -27.51
C MET A 179 -9.69 -0.05 -28.75
N ALA A 180 -9.94 0.51 -29.92
CA ALA A 180 -9.41 -0.01 -31.17
C ALA A 180 -7.88 0.02 -31.23
N ASP A 181 -7.27 1.12 -30.78
CA ASP A 181 -5.80 1.25 -30.75
C ASP A 181 -5.18 0.30 -29.73
N ASN A 182 -5.80 0.15 -28.57
CA ASN A 182 -5.34 -0.82 -27.56
C ASN A 182 -5.34 -2.25 -28.12
N LEU A 183 -6.40 -2.67 -28.80
CA LEU A 183 -6.48 -4.00 -29.42
C LEU A 183 -5.45 -4.19 -30.55
N ARG A 184 -5.16 -3.12 -31.30
CA ARG A 184 -4.23 -3.17 -32.42
C ARG A 184 -2.77 -3.13 -32.02
N PHE A 185 -2.40 -2.29 -31.04
CA PHE A 185 -1.02 -1.95 -30.73
C PHE A 185 -0.53 -2.48 -29.38
N SER A 186 -1.40 -3.08 -28.56
CA SER A 186 -1.01 -3.59 -27.26
C SER A 186 0.11 -4.63 -27.36
N LYS A 187 1.06 -4.51 -26.42
CA LYS A 187 2.13 -5.51 -26.20
C LYS A 187 1.64 -6.71 -25.39
N HIS A 188 0.49 -6.59 -24.75
CA HIS A 188 -0.05 -7.58 -23.82
C HIS A 188 -0.69 -8.73 -24.56
N LYS A 189 -0.29 -9.95 -24.21
CA LYS A 189 -0.79 -11.19 -24.83
C LYS A 189 -2.31 -11.35 -24.66
N GLU A 190 -2.84 -10.84 -23.58
CA GLU A 190 -4.25 -10.89 -23.22
C GLU A 190 -5.15 -10.05 -24.16
N LEU A 191 -4.58 -9.09 -24.86
CA LEU A 191 -5.29 -8.25 -25.84
C LEU A 191 -4.91 -8.55 -27.29
N LYS A 192 -3.69 -9.02 -27.51
CA LYS A 192 -3.16 -9.24 -28.85
C LYS A 192 -4.01 -10.24 -29.65
N GLY A 193 -4.48 -9.79 -30.82
CA GLY A 193 -5.29 -10.62 -31.73
C GLY A 193 -6.76 -10.74 -31.33
N LYS A 194 -7.22 -10.06 -30.30
CA LYS A 194 -8.63 -9.97 -29.97
C LYS A 194 -9.32 -8.88 -30.80
N THR A 195 -10.62 -9.08 -31.02
CA THR A 195 -11.50 -8.10 -31.71
C THR A 195 -12.26 -7.22 -30.71
N ALA A 196 -12.31 -7.62 -29.45
CA ALA A 196 -12.96 -6.87 -28.37
C ALA A 196 -12.34 -7.24 -27.00
N TYR A 197 -12.56 -6.39 -26.01
CA TYR A 197 -12.26 -6.72 -24.61
C TYR A 197 -13.20 -7.82 -24.11
N ASP A 198 -12.69 -8.69 -23.24
CA ASP A 198 -13.52 -9.69 -22.57
C ASP A 198 -14.55 -9.00 -21.67
N ARG A 199 -15.72 -9.58 -21.52
CA ARG A 199 -16.74 -9.16 -20.58
C ARG A 199 -16.86 -10.20 -19.47
N TYR A 200 -17.16 -9.73 -18.27
CA TYR A 200 -17.47 -10.65 -17.19
C TYR A 200 -18.85 -11.27 -17.37
N ASP A 201 -18.97 -12.54 -17.05
CA ASP A 201 -20.25 -13.28 -17.12
C ASP A 201 -21.18 -12.89 -15.96
N ASN A 202 -20.62 -12.50 -14.84
CA ASN A 202 -21.33 -12.25 -13.59
C ASN A 202 -21.32 -10.78 -13.13
N TYR A 203 -20.88 -9.88 -13.98
CA TYR A 203 -20.89 -8.44 -13.70
C TYR A 203 -20.85 -7.64 -15.00
N ASP A 204 -21.65 -6.57 -15.08
CA ASP A 204 -21.71 -5.75 -16.31
C ASP A 204 -20.51 -4.82 -16.43
N ALA A 205 -19.36 -5.40 -16.77
CA ALA A 205 -18.10 -4.68 -17.01
C ALA A 205 -17.21 -5.43 -18.00
N ILE A 206 -16.26 -4.71 -18.58
CA ILE A 206 -15.19 -5.28 -19.39
C ILE A 206 -13.96 -5.56 -18.53
N GLU A 207 -13.19 -6.62 -18.88
CA GLU A 207 -11.88 -6.88 -18.30
C GLU A 207 -10.82 -6.04 -18.96
N VAL A 208 -10.15 -5.20 -18.20
CA VAL A 208 -8.97 -4.44 -18.62
C VAL A 208 -7.76 -5.03 -17.94
N PRO A 209 -6.95 -5.85 -18.63
CA PRO A 209 -5.91 -6.65 -17.98
C PRO A 209 -4.74 -5.83 -17.43
N PHE A 210 -4.52 -4.61 -17.94
CA PHE A 210 -3.41 -3.73 -17.54
C PHE A 210 -3.86 -2.27 -17.51
N THR A 211 -3.27 -1.48 -16.63
CA THR A 211 -3.60 -0.05 -16.46
C THR A 211 -3.37 0.78 -17.73
N ASP A 212 -2.34 0.45 -18.52
CA ASP A 212 -2.04 1.11 -19.79
C ASP A 212 -2.95 0.69 -20.96
N ALA A 213 -3.85 -0.24 -20.71
CA ALA A 213 -4.86 -0.68 -21.67
C ALA A 213 -6.27 -0.18 -21.35
N ILE A 214 -6.43 0.77 -20.45
CA ILE A 214 -7.71 1.41 -20.17
C ILE A 214 -8.13 2.23 -21.41
N PRO A 215 -9.31 1.95 -22.02
CA PRO A 215 -9.73 2.66 -23.23
C PRO A 215 -10.22 4.08 -22.94
N SER A 216 -9.88 5.02 -23.84
CA SER A 216 -10.28 6.42 -23.75
C SER A 216 -11.72 6.68 -24.21
N ASP A 217 -12.31 5.74 -24.93
CA ASP A 217 -13.60 5.82 -25.62
C ASP A 217 -14.66 4.85 -25.08
N TYR A 218 -14.49 4.38 -23.81
CA TYR A 218 -15.46 3.49 -23.17
C TYR A 218 -15.98 4.12 -21.88
N ASP A 219 -17.29 4.30 -21.80
CA ASP A 219 -17.97 4.97 -20.67
C ASP A 219 -18.61 3.99 -19.67
N GLY A 220 -18.55 2.69 -19.96
CA GLY A 220 -19.04 1.64 -19.10
C GLY A 220 -18.09 1.32 -17.92
N VAL A 221 -18.48 0.36 -17.14
CA VAL A 221 -17.66 -0.12 -16.02
C VAL A 221 -16.53 -1.02 -16.53
N MET A 222 -15.35 -0.84 -15.96
CA MET A 222 -14.13 -1.57 -16.26
C MET A 222 -13.57 -2.24 -15.04
N GLY A 223 -13.20 -3.51 -15.13
CA GLY A 223 -12.46 -4.21 -14.09
C GLY A 223 -10.95 -4.09 -14.37
N VAL A 224 -10.24 -3.44 -13.48
CA VAL A 224 -8.79 -3.22 -13.60
C VAL A 224 -8.02 -3.89 -12.47
N PRO A 225 -6.73 -4.24 -12.66
CA PRO A 225 -5.91 -4.77 -11.57
C PRO A 225 -5.71 -3.73 -10.45
N ILE A 226 -5.50 -4.20 -9.21
CA ILE A 226 -5.28 -3.32 -8.05
C ILE A 226 -4.05 -2.40 -8.20
N SER A 227 -3.09 -2.77 -9.06
CA SER A 227 -1.96 -1.91 -9.42
C SER A 227 -2.35 -0.63 -10.16
N PHE A 228 -3.59 -0.52 -10.63
CA PHE A 228 -4.16 0.74 -11.13
C PHE A 228 -4.05 1.86 -10.10
N LEU A 229 -4.15 1.56 -8.81
CA LEU A 229 -4.05 2.56 -7.74
C LEU A 229 -2.69 3.29 -7.70
N ASP A 230 -1.63 2.69 -8.22
CA ASP A 230 -0.33 3.35 -8.36
C ASP A 230 -0.36 4.55 -9.32
N LYS A 231 -1.42 4.62 -10.17
CA LYS A 231 -1.61 5.66 -11.20
C LYS A 231 -3.01 6.27 -11.16
N TYR A 232 -3.75 6.04 -10.09
CA TYR A 232 -5.10 6.54 -9.96
C TYR A 232 -5.13 8.07 -9.93
N CYS A 233 -5.89 8.65 -10.86
CA CYS A 233 -6.21 10.07 -10.91
C CYS A 233 -7.70 10.25 -10.57
N PRO A 234 -8.04 10.89 -9.43
CA PRO A 234 -9.42 11.04 -8.97
C PRO A 234 -10.27 11.97 -9.86
N GLU A 235 -9.64 12.84 -10.64
CA GLU A 235 -10.31 13.68 -11.62
C GLU A 235 -10.73 12.90 -12.87
N GLN A 236 -9.96 11.86 -13.23
CA GLN A 236 -10.18 11.08 -14.45
C GLN A 236 -11.06 9.86 -14.22
N PHE A 237 -11.03 9.27 -13.02
CA PHE A 237 -11.73 8.03 -12.72
C PHE A 237 -12.52 8.08 -11.41
N GLU A 238 -13.58 7.28 -11.37
CA GLU A 238 -14.34 6.93 -10.18
C GLU A 238 -14.06 5.46 -9.83
N ILE A 239 -13.78 5.17 -8.56
CA ILE A 239 -13.69 3.80 -8.03
C ILE A 239 -15.07 3.40 -7.54
N LEU A 240 -15.69 2.43 -8.19
CA LEU A 240 -17.02 1.92 -7.82
C LEU A 240 -16.95 0.90 -6.69
N GLY A 241 -15.87 0.11 -6.65
CA GLY A 241 -15.69 -0.90 -5.63
C GLY A 241 -14.59 -1.90 -5.98
N ILE A 242 -14.38 -2.84 -5.10
CA ILE A 242 -13.49 -3.98 -5.28
C ILE A 242 -14.32 -5.25 -5.46
N SER A 243 -13.88 -6.18 -6.31
CA SER A 243 -14.62 -7.41 -6.60
C SER A 243 -15.00 -8.23 -5.35
N LEU A 244 -14.31 -8.03 -4.25
CA LEU A 244 -14.60 -8.69 -2.96
C LEU A 244 -15.82 -8.09 -2.23
N GLU A 245 -16.18 -6.83 -2.49
CA GLU A 245 -17.20 -6.06 -1.76
C GLU A 245 -18.45 -5.73 -2.60
N LEU A 246 -18.38 -5.91 -3.92
CA LEU A 246 -19.46 -5.53 -4.84
C LEU A 246 -20.70 -6.45 -4.79
N GLY A 247 -20.75 -7.42 -3.87
CA GLY A 247 -21.86 -8.35 -3.77
C GLY A 247 -22.08 -9.23 -5.00
N ILE A 248 -21.01 -9.47 -5.76
CA ILE A 248 -21.04 -10.18 -7.04
C ILE A 248 -21.45 -11.63 -6.80
N LYS A 249 -22.50 -12.06 -7.48
CA LYS A 249 -22.92 -13.45 -7.47
C LYS A 249 -21.98 -14.30 -8.32
N LYS A 250 -21.80 -15.55 -7.93
CA LYS A 250 -21.08 -16.52 -8.76
C LYS A 250 -21.92 -16.89 -9.97
N PRO A 251 -21.31 -17.26 -11.11
CA PRO A 251 -22.04 -17.85 -12.21
C PRO A 251 -22.78 -19.13 -11.77
N ASP A 252 -24.00 -19.33 -12.26
CA ASP A 252 -24.87 -20.45 -11.83
C ASP A 252 -24.25 -21.83 -12.12
N ASN A 253 -23.52 -21.95 -13.23
CA ASN A 253 -22.91 -23.20 -13.67
C ASN A 253 -21.40 -23.30 -13.36
N LEU A 254 -20.94 -22.62 -12.32
CA LEU A 254 -19.52 -22.63 -11.96
C LEU A 254 -19.10 -24.00 -11.40
N PRO A 255 -18.05 -24.66 -11.97
CA PRO A 255 -17.52 -25.91 -11.44
C PRO A 255 -17.09 -25.77 -9.97
N LYS A 256 -17.29 -26.84 -9.18
CA LYS A 256 -16.99 -26.83 -7.73
C LYS A 256 -15.53 -26.46 -7.41
N GLU A 257 -14.60 -26.95 -8.22
CA GLU A 257 -13.15 -26.68 -8.08
C GLU A 257 -12.77 -25.22 -8.32
N LYS A 258 -13.63 -24.44 -8.99
CA LYS A 258 -13.43 -23.01 -9.24
C LYS A 258 -14.19 -22.09 -8.27
N GLN A 259 -14.95 -22.68 -7.37
CA GLN A 259 -15.66 -21.93 -6.36
C GLN A 259 -14.68 -21.36 -5.32
N GLY A 260 -14.66 -20.04 -5.21
CA GLY A 260 -13.87 -19.30 -4.23
C GLY A 260 -14.68 -18.16 -3.62
N GLY A 261 -14.01 -17.20 -2.99
CA GLY A 261 -14.63 -15.94 -2.57
C GLY A 261 -15.16 -15.12 -3.75
N PRO A 262 -15.82 -13.97 -3.50
CA PRO A 262 -16.33 -13.08 -4.53
C PRO A 262 -15.25 -12.72 -5.55
N ALA A 263 -15.57 -12.83 -6.83
CA ALA A 263 -14.66 -12.52 -7.94
C ALA A 263 -15.43 -12.25 -9.22
N PHE A 264 -14.81 -11.59 -10.18
CA PHE A 264 -15.25 -11.56 -11.56
C PHE A 264 -14.86 -12.84 -12.28
N TYR A 265 -15.71 -13.30 -13.17
CA TYR A 265 -15.50 -14.49 -13.98
C TYR A 265 -15.68 -14.17 -15.46
N ILE A 266 -14.75 -14.66 -16.28
CA ILE A 266 -14.84 -14.61 -17.74
C ILE A 266 -15.20 -16.00 -18.23
N LYS A 267 -16.26 -16.13 -19.02
CA LYS A 267 -16.69 -17.40 -19.62
C LYS A 267 -15.79 -17.72 -20.82
N MET A 268 -15.25 -18.93 -20.85
CA MET A 268 -14.38 -19.44 -21.90
C MET A 268 -14.96 -20.75 -22.45
N GLY A 269 -15.88 -20.65 -23.43
CA GLY A 269 -16.61 -21.81 -23.93
C GLY A 269 -17.50 -22.41 -22.83
N THR A 270 -17.21 -23.64 -22.41
CA THR A 270 -17.89 -24.32 -21.31
C THR A 270 -17.22 -24.08 -19.94
N ASP A 271 -16.09 -23.41 -19.91
CA ASP A 271 -15.28 -23.17 -18.71
C ASP A 271 -15.32 -21.71 -18.25
N TYR A 272 -14.79 -21.46 -17.06
CA TYR A 272 -14.69 -20.14 -16.45
C TYR A 272 -13.26 -19.81 -16.02
N ASN A 273 -12.79 -18.61 -16.35
CA ASN A 273 -11.59 -18.03 -15.79
C ASN A 273 -11.96 -17.11 -14.61
N ARG A 274 -11.55 -17.49 -13.40
CA ARG A 274 -11.73 -16.66 -12.21
C ARG A 274 -10.65 -15.59 -12.17
N MET A 275 -11.07 -14.34 -12.23
CA MET A 275 -10.13 -13.22 -12.15
C MET A 275 -9.59 -13.05 -10.73
N TYR A 276 -8.31 -12.72 -10.63
CA TYR A 276 -7.76 -12.20 -9.37
C TYR A 276 -8.48 -10.89 -9.00
N CYS A 277 -8.33 -10.43 -7.76
CA CYS A 277 -8.98 -9.21 -7.28
C CYS A 277 -8.90 -8.06 -8.29
N ARG A 278 -10.04 -7.48 -8.61
CA ARG A 278 -10.18 -6.34 -9.55
C ARG A 278 -10.87 -5.16 -8.87
N LEU A 279 -10.48 -3.98 -9.25
CA LEU A 279 -11.22 -2.74 -9.01
C LEU A 279 -12.22 -2.55 -10.15
N ALA A 280 -13.47 -2.28 -9.81
CA ALA A 280 -14.43 -1.75 -10.76
C ALA A 280 -14.27 -0.22 -10.79
N ILE A 281 -13.98 0.30 -11.96
CA ILE A 281 -13.81 1.74 -12.18
C ILE A 281 -14.69 2.21 -13.33
N ARG A 282 -14.93 3.52 -13.38
CA ARG A 282 -15.55 4.22 -14.51
C ARG A 282 -14.78 5.49 -14.79
N ARG A 283 -14.71 5.88 -16.06
CA ARG A 283 -14.20 7.20 -16.42
C ARG A 283 -15.17 8.28 -15.98
N LYS A 284 -14.63 9.37 -15.46
CA LYS A 284 -15.40 10.60 -15.28
C LYS A 284 -15.47 11.31 -16.64
N LEU A 285 -16.65 11.61 -17.08
CA LEU A 285 -16.84 12.44 -18.27
C LEU A 285 -16.32 13.84 -17.90
N THR A 286 -15.31 14.32 -18.62
CA THR A 286 -14.94 15.73 -18.56
C THR A 286 -16.11 16.50 -19.17
N ILE A 287 -16.81 17.29 -18.38
CA ILE A 287 -17.70 18.30 -18.92
C ILE A 287 -16.74 19.36 -19.44
N ASP A 288 -16.49 19.33 -20.76
CA ASP A 288 -15.80 20.43 -21.43
C ASP A 288 -16.68 21.68 -21.21
N ASN A 289 -16.21 22.58 -20.35
CA ASN A 289 -16.80 23.91 -20.15
C ASN A 289 -16.34 24.86 -21.26
#